data_cab833a764ab977cab0da84b2363634a
#
_entry.id   cab833a764ab977cab0da84b2363634a
#
_cell.length_a   1.000
_cell.length_b   1.000
_cell.length_c   1.000
_cell.angle_alpha   90.00
_cell.angle_beta   90.00
_cell.angle_gamma   90.00
#
_symmetry.space_group_name_H-M   'P 1'
#
loop_
_entity.id
_entity.type
_entity.pdbx_description
1 polymer ?
#
loop_
_entity_poly.entity_id
_entity_poly.type
_entity_poly.pdbx_seq_one_letter_code
_entity_poly.pdbx_strand_id
1 'polypeptide(L)'
;MITVYFEDINSVLSKWAANDPPIEDFTVENVLFAIGVNNDSYDLVLRYLMSKRDFELIPKKMLLCPNNHKVQSFDLEEDIEDYFDCICGELDFVPEPENFLLVFEFTDSFISQCQKKKKPPSLNENSSGRLQLV
;
A
#
# COMPACT_ATOMS: atom_id res chain seq x y z
N MET A 1 -21.27 -15.01 8.44
CA MET A 1 -19.90 -14.54 8.69
C MET A 1 -19.11 -14.59 7.40
N ILE A 2 -18.41 -13.51 7.09
CA ILE A 2 -17.58 -13.43 5.88
C ILE A 2 -16.19 -13.98 6.20
N THR A 3 -15.74 -14.93 5.39
CA THR A 3 -14.41 -15.49 5.56
C THR A 3 -13.39 -14.67 4.78
N VAL A 4 -12.27 -14.36 5.43
CA VAL A 4 -11.15 -13.67 4.78
C VAL A 4 -10.14 -14.72 4.32
N TYR A 5 -9.83 -14.69 3.03
CA TYR A 5 -8.80 -15.57 2.46
C TYR A 5 -7.54 -14.76 2.23
N PHE A 6 -6.44 -15.16 2.86
CA PHE A 6 -5.17 -14.44 2.72
C PHE A 6 -4.67 -14.43 1.27
N GLU A 7 -5.00 -15.46 0.50
CA GLU A 7 -4.63 -15.48 -0.92
C GLU A 7 -5.32 -14.36 -1.71
N ASP A 8 -6.53 -13.94 -1.30
CA ASP A 8 -7.21 -12.80 -1.93
C ASP A 8 -6.47 -11.51 -1.63
N ILE A 9 -6.00 -11.36 -0.38
CA ILE A 9 -5.20 -10.20 0.00
C ILE A 9 -3.90 -10.19 -0.81
N ASN A 10 -3.21 -11.32 -0.87
CA ASN A 10 -1.95 -11.42 -1.61
C ASN A 10 -2.15 -11.10 -3.09
N SER A 11 -3.27 -11.54 -3.67
CA SER A 11 -3.59 -11.26 -5.07
C SER A 11 -3.78 -9.76 -5.31
N VAL A 12 -4.50 -9.08 -4.42
CA VAL A 12 -4.72 -7.63 -4.50
C VAL A 12 -3.39 -6.89 -4.40
N LEU A 13 -2.57 -7.25 -3.41
CA LEU A 13 -1.28 -6.59 -3.21
C LEU A 13 -0.37 -6.76 -4.41
N SER A 14 -0.30 -7.97 -4.95
CA SER A 14 0.53 -8.24 -6.13
C SER A 14 0.07 -7.42 -7.33
N LYS A 15 -1.24 -7.31 -7.52
CA LYS A 15 -1.81 -6.54 -8.62
C LYS A 15 -1.48 -5.05 -8.47
N TRP A 16 -1.63 -4.51 -7.27
CA TRP A 16 -1.32 -3.10 -7.02
C TRP A 16 0.16 -2.79 -7.20
N ALA A 17 1.03 -3.69 -6.74
CA ALA A 17 2.48 -3.50 -6.89
C ALA A 17 2.91 -3.65 -8.34
N ALA A 18 2.18 -4.45 -9.13
CA ALA A 18 2.49 -4.66 -10.55
C ALA A 18 1.92 -3.58 -11.46
N ASN A 19 1.09 -2.68 -10.92
CA ASN A 19 0.56 -1.56 -11.70
C ASN A 19 1.69 -0.70 -12.27
N ASP A 20 1.39 0.05 -13.31
CA ASP A 20 2.37 0.97 -13.93
C ASP A 20 1.75 2.37 -14.04
N PRO A 21 2.09 3.31 -13.11
CA PRO A 21 3.02 3.12 -11.98
C PRO A 21 2.38 2.31 -10.84
N PRO A 22 3.20 1.73 -9.96
CA PRO A 22 2.66 1.00 -8.80
C PRO A 22 1.84 1.92 -7.91
N ILE A 23 0.86 1.33 -7.21
CA ILE A 23 0.10 2.07 -6.20
C ILE A 23 1.08 2.52 -5.11
N GLU A 24 1.06 3.80 -4.79
CA GLU A 24 2.03 4.41 -3.88
C GLU A 24 1.83 4.00 -2.44
N ASP A 25 0.59 4.06 -1.98
CA ASP A 25 0.24 3.65 -0.62
C ASP A 25 -1.23 3.23 -0.57
N PHE A 26 -1.60 2.51 0.48
CA PHE A 26 -2.97 2.06 0.67
C PHE A 26 -3.26 1.88 2.16
N THR A 27 -4.55 1.84 2.49
CA THR A 27 -5.01 1.65 3.88
C THR A 27 -5.57 0.23 4.04
N VAL A 28 -5.82 -0.16 5.30
CA VAL A 28 -6.52 -1.42 5.58
C VAL A 28 -7.89 -1.41 4.91
N GLU A 29 -8.59 -0.27 4.98
CA GLU A 29 -9.91 -0.13 4.38
C GLU A 29 -9.90 -0.37 2.87
N ASN A 30 -8.84 0.09 2.19
CA ASN A 30 -8.69 -0.16 0.75
C ASN A 30 -8.64 -1.66 0.46
N VAL A 31 -7.94 -2.42 1.30
CA VAL A 31 -7.86 -3.87 1.15
C VAL A 31 -9.21 -4.53 1.41
N LEU A 32 -9.88 -4.12 2.50
CA LEU A 32 -11.21 -4.64 2.84
C LEU A 32 -12.16 -4.46 1.67
N PHE A 33 -12.18 -3.26 1.10
CA PHE A 33 -13.04 -2.97 -0.04
C PHE A 33 -12.68 -3.83 -1.24
N ALA A 34 -11.39 -3.99 -1.52
CA ALA A 34 -10.92 -4.72 -2.69
C ALA A 34 -11.26 -6.21 -2.63
N ILE A 35 -11.24 -6.81 -1.43
CA ILE A 35 -11.56 -8.23 -1.27
C ILE A 35 -13.04 -8.46 -0.92
N GLY A 36 -13.83 -7.39 -0.80
CA GLY A 36 -15.26 -7.49 -0.63
C GLY A 36 -15.73 -7.89 0.76
N VAL A 37 -14.99 -7.50 1.80
CA VAL A 37 -15.38 -7.76 3.19
C VAL A 37 -15.64 -6.44 3.92
N ASN A 38 -16.33 -6.53 5.05
CA ASN A 38 -16.70 -5.33 5.82
C ASN A 38 -15.69 -5.06 6.95
N ASN A 39 -15.95 -4.02 7.74
CA ASN A 39 -15.05 -3.58 8.81
C ASN A 39 -14.92 -4.59 9.96
N ASP A 40 -15.79 -5.59 10.05
CA ASP A 40 -15.67 -6.63 11.07
C ASP A 40 -14.36 -7.42 10.91
N SER A 41 -13.79 -7.42 9.72
CA SER A 41 -12.54 -8.11 9.42
C SER A 41 -11.32 -7.20 9.52
N TYR A 42 -11.48 -5.95 9.98
CA TYR A 42 -10.40 -4.97 10.03
C TYR A 42 -9.18 -5.50 10.80
N ASP A 43 -9.39 -5.97 12.03
CA ASP A 43 -8.28 -6.41 12.88
C ASP A 43 -7.53 -7.59 12.26
N LEU A 44 -8.25 -8.52 11.66
CA LEU A 44 -7.63 -9.68 11.03
C LEU A 44 -6.77 -9.25 9.84
N VAL A 45 -7.29 -8.39 8.99
CA VAL A 45 -6.56 -7.88 7.82
C VAL A 45 -5.37 -7.05 8.27
N LEU A 46 -5.56 -6.17 9.27
CA LEU A 46 -4.47 -5.36 9.81
C LEU A 46 -3.32 -6.24 10.30
N ARG A 47 -3.61 -7.28 11.07
CA ARG A 47 -2.57 -8.18 11.57
C ARG A 47 -1.84 -8.89 10.45
N TYR A 48 -2.57 -9.30 9.43
CA TYR A 48 -1.96 -9.97 8.30
C TYR A 48 -1.01 -9.02 7.55
N LEU A 49 -1.45 -7.78 7.31
CA LEU A 49 -0.61 -6.79 6.64
C LEU A 49 0.64 -6.47 7.48
N MET A 50 0.47 -6.32 8.80
CA MET A 50 1.60 -6.05 9.68
C MET A 50 2.61 -7.21 9.72
N SER A 51 2.16 -8.44 9.47
CA SER A 51 3.05 -9.59 9.41
C SER A 51 4.00 -9.52 8.21
N LYS A 52 3.70 -8.66 7.23
CA LYS A 52 4.53 -8.47 6.04
C LYS A 52 5.50 -7.30 6.20
N ARG A 53 5.53 -6.67 7.38
CA ARG A 53 6.39 -5.52 7.64
C ARG A 53 7.85 -5.87 7.36
N ASP A 54 8.54 -4.97 6.66
CA ASP A 54 9.95 -5.06 6.28
C ASP A 54 10.26 -6.15 5.22
N PHE A 55 9.26 -6.92 4.80
CA PHE A 55 9.42 -7.88 3.71
C PHE A 55 8.79 -7.35 2.44
N GLU A 56 7.49 -7.25 2.43
CA GLU A 56 6.73 -6.79 1.27
C GLU A 56 6.15 -5.39 1.48
N LEU A 57 5.87 -5.03 2.74
CA LEU A 57 5.19 -3.79 3.09
C LEU A 57 5.97 -2.98 4.11
N ILE A 58 5.79 -1.66 4.04
CA ILE A 58 6.34 -0.73 5.02
C ILE A 58 5.14 0.04 5.58
N PRO A 59 4.79 -0.16 6.87
CA PRO A 59 3.71 0.63 7.46
C PRO A 59 4.21 2.05 7.77
N LYS A 60 3.38 3.03 7.46
CA LYS A 60 3.69 4.44 7.66
C LYS A 60 2.48 5.15 8.25
N LYS A 61 2.73 6.29 8.91
CA LYS A 61 1.63 7.19 9.27
C LYS A 61 1.64 8.35 8.30
N MET A 62 0.51 8.55 7.63
CA MET A 62 0.32 9.63 6.68
C MET A 62 -0.29 10.81 7.39
N LEU A 63 0.41 11.96 7.36
CA LEU A 63 -0.13 13.20 7.91
C LEU A 63 -1.12 13.80 6.93
N LEU A 64 -2.32 14.10 7.43
CA LEU A 64 -3.34 14.80 6.68
C LEU A 64 -3.47 16.22 7.21
N CYS A 65 -3.72 17.18 6.32
CA CYS A 65 -4.02 18.53 6.75
C CYS A 65 -5.45 18.58 7.32
N PRO A 66 -5.87 19.70 7.96
CA PRO A 66 -7.24 19.80 8.48
C PRO A 66 -8.34 19.56 7.44
N ASN A 67 -8.02 19.72 6.16
CA ASN A 67 -8.96 19.46 5.05
C ASN A 67 -8.78 18.06 4.44
N ASN A 68 -8.08 17.17 5.14
CA ASN A 68 -7.87 15.77 4.76
C ASN A 68 -7.03 15.55 3.50
N HIS A 69 -6.15 16.50 3.16
CA HIS A 69 -5.19 16.31 2.08
C HIS A 69 -3.93 15.64 2.61
N LYS A 70 -3.35 14.73 1.83
CA LYS A 70 -2.09 14.08 2.20
C LYS A 70 -0.95 15.09 2.15
N VAL A 71 -0.22 15.21 3.24
CA VAL A 71 0.92 16.13 3.34
C VAL A 71 2.23 15.37 3.24
N GLN A 72 2.44 14.39 4.10
CA GLN A 72 3.72 13.67 4.18
C GLN A 72 3.53 12.40 4.99
N SER A 73 4.28 11.33 4.63
CA SER A 73 4.29 10.11 5.42
C SER A 73 5.53 10.06 6.31
N PHE A 74 5.39 9.37 7.44
CA PHE A 74 6.44 9.21 8.45
C PHE A 74 6.48 7.76 8.91
N ASP A 75 7.62 7.35 9.47
CA ASP A 75 7.71 6.05 10.12
C ASP A 75 6.76 6.00 11.32
N LEU A 76 6.23 4.81 11.61
CA LEU A 76 5.24 4.68 12.69
C LEU A 76 5.77 5.16 14.03
N GLU A 77 7.04 4.94 14.30
CA GLU A 77 7.66 5.26 15.58
C GLU A 77 8.24 6.69 15.64
N GLU A 78 8.15 7.44 14.56
CA GLU A 78 8.71 8.78 14.49
C GLU A 78 7.86 9.78 15.24
N ASP A 79 8.48 10.62 16.09
CA ASP A 79 7.79 11.70 16.78
C ASP A 79 7.73 12.93 15.89
N ILE A 80 6.54 13.50 15.76
CA ILE A 80 6.30 14.63 14.88
C ILE A 80 5.96 15.84 15.72
N GLU A 81 6.86 16.83 15.76
CA GLU A 81 6.70 18.02 16.60
C GLU A 81 6.76 19.34 15.82
N ASP A 82 6.80 19.27 14.49
CA ASP A 82 6.90 20.45 13.64
C ASP A 82 5.53 20.99 13.24
N TYR A 83 5.56 22.19 12.66
CA TYR A 83 4.42 22.77 11.97
C TYR A 83 4.49 22.42 10.50
N PHE A 84 3.35 22.27 9.85
CA PHE A 84 3.30 21.87 8.45
C PHE A 84 2.38 22.79 7.66
N ASP A 85 2.67 22.87 6.36
CA ASP A 85 1.85 23.60 5.41
C ASP A 85 1.28 22.61 4.39
N CYS A 86 0.07 22.90 3.93
CA CYS A 86 -0.52 22.15 2.82
C CYS A 86 -0.75 23.11 1.64
N ILE A 87 -0.55 22.59 0.43
CA ILE A 87 -0.77 23.39 -0.78
C ILE A 87 -2.21 23.86 -0.94
N CYS A 88 -3.14 23.31 -0.16
CA CYS A 88 -4.54 23.72 -0.18
C CYS A 88 -4.77 25.06 0.53
N GLY A 89 -3.73 25.63 1.18
CA GLY A 89 -3.83 26.89 1.87
C GLY A 89 -3.78 26.83 3.39
N GLU A 90 -3.83 25.62 3.96
CA GLU A 90 -3.67 25.45 5.41
C GLU A 90 -2.19 25.59 5.76
N LEU A 91 -1.87 26.63 6.52
CA LEU A 91 -0.48 26.95 6.87
C LEU A 91 -0.26 26.81 8.37
N ASP A 92 0.96 26.43 8.73
CA ASP A 92 1.41 26.37 10.13
C ASP A 92 0.49 25.55 11.04
N PHE A 93 -0.10 24.49 10.52
CA PHE A 93 -0.94 23.65 11.38
C PHE A 93 -0.08 22.66 12.18
N VAL A 94 -0.54 22.39 13.40
CA VAL A 94 0.12 21.44 14.31
C VAL A 94 -0.55 20.10 14.17
N PRO A 95 0.21 19.03 13.82
CA PRO A 95 -0.37 17.69 13.70
C PRO A 95 -0.94 17.22 15.05
N GLU A 96 -2.14 16.63 14.99
CA GLU A 96 -2.76 15.99 16.14
C GLU A 96 -2.96 14.52 15.81
N PRO A 97 -3.14 13.64 16.82
CA PRO A 97 -3.26 12.20 16.57
C PRO A 97 -4.30 11.83 15.51
N GLU A 98 -5.45 12.53 15.48
CA GLU A 98 -6.49 12.26 14.49
C GLU A 98 -6.13 12.71 13.08
N ASN A 99 -5.03 13.45 12.91
CA ASN A 99 -4.56 13.87 11.60
C ASN A 99 -3.72 12.81 10.90
N PHE A 100 -3.41 11.71 11.60
CA PHE A 100 -2.58 10.65 11.03
C PHE A 100 -3.42 9.46 10.61
N LEU A 101 -3.09 8.91 9.45
CA LEU A 101 -3.75 7.75 8.87
C LEU A 101 -2.72 6.66 8.67
N LEU A 102 -3.02 5.44 9.14
CA LEU A 102 -2.14 4.31 8.90
C LEU A 102 -2.22 3.92 7.42
N VAL A 103 -1.07 3.93 6.76
CA VAL A 103 -0.96 3.49 5.37
C VAL A 103 0.17 2.48 5.25
N PHE A 104 0.15 1.72 4.14
CA PHE A 104 1.21 0.78 3.81
C PHE A 104 1.77 1.14 2.46
N GLU A 105 3.10 1.09 2.36
CA GLU A 105 3.81 1.26 1.09
C GLU A 105 4.46 -0.07 0.73
N PHE A 106 4.67 -0.30 -0.56
CA PHE A 106 5.36 -1.52 -0.99
C PHE A 106 6.87 -1.31 -0.92
N THR A 107 7.61 -2.36 -0.53
CA THR A 107 9.07 -2.32 -0.64
C THR A 107 9.45 -2.38 -2.12
N ASP A 108 10.62 -1.81 -2.45
CA ASP A 108 11.13 -1.86 -3.82
C ASP A 108 11.33 -3.30 -4.30
N SER A 109 11.76 -4.17 -3.39
CA SER A 109 11.96 -5.58 -3.68
C SER A 109 10.66 -6.25 -4.10
N PHE A 110 9.57 -6.00 -3.38
CA PHE A 110 8.27 -6.57 -3.70
C PHE A 110 7.74 -6.04 -5.03
N ILE A 111 7.85 -4.73 -5.24
CA ILE A 111 7.44 -4.13 -6.52
C ILE A 111 8.20 -4.78 -7.68
N SER A 112 9.51 -4.92 -7.53
CA SER A 112 10.34 -5.52 -8.56
C SER A 112 9.93 -6.95 -8.88
N GLN A 113 9.65 -7.76 -7.84
CA GLN A 113 9.20 -9.13 -8.04
C GLN A 113 7.86 -9.18 -8.78
N CYS A 114 6.91 -8.33 -8.40
CA CYS A 114 5.59 -8.32 -9.02
C CYS A 114 5.65 -7.84 -10.47
N GLN A 115 6.51 -6.86 -10.75
CA GLN A 115 6.70 -6.36 -12.11
C GLN A 115 7.30 -7.45 -13.01
N LYS A 116 8.23 -8.23 -12.51
CA LYS A 116 8.84 -9.33 -13.25
C LYS A 116 7.83 -10.42 -13.58
N LYS A 117 6.95 -10.75 -12.63
CA LYS A 117 5.93 -11.78 -12.83
C LYS A 117 4.88 -11.35 -13.84
N LYS A 118 4.62 -10.04 -13.93
CA LYS A 118 3.63 -9.50 -14.84
C LYS A 118 4.08 -9.65 -16.29
N LYS A 119 5.38 -9.55 -16.58
CA LYS A 119 5.92 -9.64 -17.94
C LYS A 119 6.05 -11.08 -18.35
N PRO A 120 5.52 -11.47 -19.54
CA PRO A 120 5.76 -12.83 -20.05
C PRO A 120 7.24 -13.01 -20.32
N PRO A 121 7.77 -14.18 -20.16
CA PRO A 121 9.14 -14.47 -20.51
C PRO A 121 9.36 -14.24 -21.98
N SER A 122 9.82 -13.58 -22.99
CA SER A 122 10.03 -13.25 -24.20
C SER A 122 10.29 -13.68 -25.21
N LEU A 123 9.59 -13.41 -25.13
CA LEU A 123 9.14 -13.60 -25.91
C LEU A 123 9.39 -13.26 -26.55
N ASN A 124 9.68 -13.09 -26.61
CA ASN A 124 9.55 -13.07 -26.86
C ASN A 124 9.73 -13.03 -27.01
N GLU A 125 9.99 -13.01 -26.98
CA GLU A 125 9.78 -13.38 -26.84
C GLU A 125 9.64 -13.61 -26.91
N ASN A 126 10.11 -13.65 -27.67
CA ASN A 126 9.79 -14.32 -27.67
C ASN A 126 9.65 -14.59 -27.74
N SER A 127 9.90 -14.59 -28.39
CA SER A 127 9.51 -15.33 -28.37
C SER A 127 9.55 -15.70 -28.30
N SER A 128 9.81 -15.71 -28.97
CA SER A 128 9.61 -16.47 -28.82
C SER A 128 9.63 -16.74 -28.30
N GLY A 129 9.86 -16.79 -28.84
CA GLY A 129 9.57 -17.42 -28.29
C GLY A 129 9.57 -17.43 -27.77
N ARG A 130 9.50 -17.49 -27.76
CA ARG A 130 9.25 -17.93 -27.14
C ARG A 130 9.02 -18.17 -26.44
N LEU A 131 9.02 -17.95 -26.95
CA LEU A 131 8.73 -18.47 -26.20
C LEU A 131 8.62 -18.74 -25.58
N GLN A 132 8.57 -18.72 -25.66
CA GLN A 132 8.32 -19.23 -25.01
C GLN A 132 8.03 -19.45 -24.50
N LEU A 133 7.95 -19.41 -24.84
CA LEU A 133 7.61 -19.88 -24.34
C LEU A 133 7.53 -20.15 -24.08
N VAL A 134 7.50 -20.03 -24.26
CA VAL A 134 7.28 -20.44 -23.90
C VAL A 134 7.32 -20.64 -23.63
#